data_d8f77b6498a573795ed9b30f5dbaa814
#
_entry.id   d8f77b6498a573795ed9b30f5dbaa814
#
_cell.length_a   1.000
_cell.length_b   1.000
_cell.length_c   1.000
_cell.angle_alpha   90.00
_cell.angle_beta   90.00
_cell.angle_gamma   90.00
#
_symmetry.space_group_name_H-M   'P 1'
#
loop_
_entity.id
_entity.type
_entity.pdbx_description
1 polymer ?
#
loop_
_entity_poly.entity_id
_entity_poly.type
_entity_poly.pdbx_seq_one_letter_code
_entity_poly.pdbx_strand_id
1 'polypeptide(L)'
;MKIAIFANGIISTKIGGAQKHMREVIGIFSEYNDIYFLPEPQMYGHIDILDFQFIETLNRVGVKISTYFLENYRSPPDIDSIVKNYSDEIDGYDLIYDMDFQYYLDNLRYGGELSLKLSNKNKIKLGVCIQDIGDINSSIVGTIRNITRFSAMAKRISWFIVVAGIYNLINRKITVRKLLSWKELSFITIINCEYEKNVKIKFKNIYTLNPSNALDDKIKNYQYQEKNNQIMFYARLIYQKGLLDVLYIHKKITDSYSIKLKISGKFQRDFEKKEFYKIIIKLNLEDKVEYLGVLRDDELYNELGKSKLMLYPSHSDSFSISVLQALYLHVPVVAYDIPGLSLYKNFKSVSLAREFDIYSMAKMALEFLRTDNALFNEPDLKEFVEKHSSWKYVADSHQTAINSIAKEKI
;
A
#
# COMPACT_ATOMS: atom_id res chain seq x y z
N MET A 1 3.89 -16.97 -21.57
CA MET A 1 3.33 -15.76 -22.19
C MET A 1 4.40 -14.68 -22.21
N LYS A 2 4.45 -13.84 -23.24
CA LYS A 2 5.34 -12.66 -23.26
C LYS A 2 4.59 -11.48 -22.65
N ILE A 3 5.07 -10.96 -21.51
CA ILE A 3 4.39 -9.93 -20.75
C ILE A 3 5.30 -8.72 -20.58
N ALA A 4 4.85 -7.55 -21.05
CA ALA A 4 5.47 -6.28 -20.73
C ALA A 4 4.89 -5.74 -19.41
N ILE A 5 5.70 -5.70 -18.36
CA ILE A 5 5.28 -5.14 -17.06
C ILE A 5 5.61 -3.66 -17.03
N PHE A 6 4.60 -2.88 -16.73
CA PHE A 6 4.71 -1.44 -16.50
C PHE A 6 4.45 -1.14 -15.04
N ALA A 7 5.39 -0.49 -14.37
CA ALA A 7 5.27 -0.20 -12.94
C ALA A 7 6.11 0.99 -12.49
N ASN A 8 5.59 1.69 -11.48
CA ASN A 8 6.21 2.87 -10.94
C ASN A 8 7.14 2.55 -9.75
N GLY A 9 8.36 3.06 -9.83
CA GLY A 9 9.29 3.06 -8.70
C GLY A 9 9.79 1.69 -8.25
N ILE A 10 9.54 0.60 -9.00
CA ILE A 10 9.98 -0.75 -8.63
C ILE A 10 11.50 -0.86 -8.53
N ILE A 11 12.22 -0.11 -9.36
CA ILE A 11 13.69 -0.05 -9.37
C ILE A 11 14.24 1.12 -8.55
N SER A 12 13.44 1.69 -7.64
CA SER A 12 13.84 2.78 -6.75
C SER A 12 14.27 2.26 -5.39
N THR A 13 15.27 2.90 -4.79
CA THR A 13 15.63 2.69 -3.37
C THR A 13 14.57 3.20 -2.39
N LYS A 14 13.63 4.04 -2.86
CA LYS A 14 12.50 4.55 -2.07
C LYS A 14 11.32 3.59 -2.16
N ILE A 15 11.29 2.58 -1.29
CA ILE A 15 10.31 1.50 -1.33
C ILE A 15 9.14 1.80 -0.39
N GLY A 16 7.91 1.76 -0.93
CA GLY A 16 6.64 1.71 -0.18
C GLY A 16 6.00 0.32 -0.27
N GLY A 17 4.82 0.15 0.33
CA GLY A 17 4.09 -1.13 0.30
C GLY A 17 3.78 -1.63 -1.11
N ALA A 18 3.34 -0.73 -2.00
CA ALA A 18 3.06 -1.05 -3.39
C ALA A 18 4.32 -1.47 -4.17
N GLN A 19 5.42 -0.72 -4.02
CA GLN A 19 6.69 -1.07 -4.65
C GLN A 19 7.24 -2.41 -4.14
N LYS A 20 7.12 -2.67 -2.83
CA LYS A 20 7.51 -3.97 -2.26
C LYS A 20 6.71 -5.10 -2.89
N HIS A 21 5.39 -4.98 -2.96
CA HIS A 21 4.52 -5.96 -3.61
C HIS A 21 5.01 -6.28 -5.03
N MET A 22 5.22 -5.26 -5.86
CA MET A 22 5.66 -5.45 -7.24
C MET A 22 7.05 -6.09 -7.35
N ARG A 23 8.01 -5.66 -6.49
CA ARG A 23 9.37 -6.22 -6.46
C ARG A 23 9.37 -7.72 -6.16
N GLU A 24 8.59 -8.14 -5.18
CA GLU A 24 8.50 -9.54 -4.77
C GLU A 24 7.80 -10.39 -5.85
N VAL A 25 6.76 -9.87 -6.48
CA VAL A 25 5.97 -10.60 -7.46
C VAL A 25 6.67 -10.74 -8.81
N ILE A 26 7.37 -9.69 -9.28
CA ILE A 26 7.95 -9.69 -10.64
C ILE A 26 9.01 -10.78 -10.84
N GLY A 27 9.82 -11.06 -9.82
CA GLY A 27 10.82 -12.13 -9.86
C GLY A 27 10.18 -13.51 -10.01
N ILE A 28 9.05 -13.73 -9.32
CA ILE A 28 8.30 -14.99 -9.41
C ILE A 28 7.59 -15.11 -10.75
N PHE A 29 7.10 -14.02 -11.32
CA PHE A 29 6.48 -14.03 -12.65
C PHE A 29 7.41 -14.50 -13.75
N SER A 30 8.72 -14.24 -13.61
CA SER A 30 9.70 -14.70 -14.59
C SER A 30 9.86 -16.23 -14.62
N GLU A 31 9.40 -16.94 -13.59
CA GLU A 31 9.36 -18.42 -13.59
C GLU A 31 8.27 -18.95 -14.53
N TYR A 32 7.24 -18.18 -14.83
CA TYR A 32 6.07 -18.59 -15.63
C TYR A 32 5.98 -17.92 -16.98
N ASN A 33 6.63 -16.76 -17.14
CA ASN A 33 6.46 -15.88 -18.28
C ASN A 33 7.79 -15.28 -18.74
N ASP A 34 7.87 -14.89 -20.02
CA ASP A 34 8.96 -14.04 -20.54
C ASP A 34 8.62 -12.58 -20.21
N ILE A 35 9.33 -11.99 -19.25
CA ILE A 35 9.03 -10.68 -18.68
C ILE A 35 9.94 -9.60 -19.25
N TYR A 36 9.35 -8.53 -19.74
CA TYR A 36 10.01 -7.30 -20.15
C TYR A 36 9.55 -6.14 -19.29
N PHE A 37 10.44 -5.55 -18.50
CA PHE A 37 10.09 -4.47 -17.58
C PHE A 37 10.28 -3.11 -18.23
N LEU A 38 9.22 -2.31 -18.22
CA LEU A 38 9.16 -0.94 -18.72
C LEU A 38 9.08 0.04 -17.54
N PRO A 39 10.19 0.68 -17.14
CA PRO A 39 10.16 1.69 -16.10
C PRO A 39 9.32 2.91 -16.50
N GLU A 40 8.54 3.42 -15.54
CA GLU A 40 7.78 4.64 -15.75
C GLU A 40 8.68 5.88 -15.98
N PRO A 41 8.17 6.90 -16.72
CA PRO A 41 8.92 8.11 -17.06
C PRO A 41 9.53 8.86 -15.88
N GLN A 42 8.90 8.80 -14.72
CA GLN A 42 9.40 9.45 -13.52
C GLN A 42 10.70 8.83 -12.95
N MET A 43 11.12 7.68 -13.46
CA MET A 43 12.43 7.11 -13.10
C MET A 43 13.60 7.73 -13.85
N TYR A 44 13.33 8.44 -14.94
CA TYR A 44 14.36 9.16 -15.68
C TYR A 44 14.82 10.43 -14.93
N GLY A 45 16.10 10.73 -14.98
CA GLY A 45 16.69 11.89 -14.33
C GLY A 45 16.91 11.77 -12.82
N HIS A 46 16.55 10.63 -12.20
CA HIS A 46 16.62 10.39 -10.77
C HIS A 46 17.64 9.30 -10.40
N ILE A 47 18.89 9.47 -10.83
CA ILE A 47 20.00 8.52 -10.66
C ILE A 47 20.23 8.17 -9.17
N ASP A 48 20.08 9.16 -8.30
CA ASP A 48 20.27 9.06 -6.84
C ASP A 48 19.32 8.10 -6.13
N ILE A 49 18.21 7.77 -6.79
CA ILE A 49 17.20 6.85 -6.24
C ILE A 49 17.12 5.52 -6.96
N LEU A 50 17.88 5.31 -8.04
CA LEU A 50 17.89 4.02 -8.74
C LEU A 50 18.62 2.95 -7.94
N ASP A 51 17.99 1.77 -7.86
CA ASP A 51 18.52 0.58 -7.19
C ASP A 51 19.17 -0.35 -8.23
N PHE A 52 20.43 -0.07 -8.55
CA PHE A 52 21.17 -0.88 -9.52
C PHE A 52 21.37 -2.32 -9.06
N GLN A 53 21.45 -2.57 -7.75
CA GLN A 53 21.55 -3.93 -7.21
C GLN A 53 20.25 -4.72 -7.49
N PHE A 54 19.11 -4.08 -7.38
CA PHE A 54 17.84 -4.72 -7.73
C PHE A 54 17.70 -4.92 -9.25
N ILE A 55 18.16 -3.98 -10.06
CA ILE A 55 18.21 -4.13 -11.52
C ILE A 55 19.02 -5.37 -11.91
N GLU A 56 20.19 -5.57 -11.30
CA GLU A 56 20.99 -6.78 -11.51
C GLU A 56 20.26 -8.06 -11.06
N THR A 57 19.53 -7.98 -9.95
CA THR A 57 18.72 -9.12 -9.45
C THR A 57 17.63 -9.49 -10.45
N LEU A 58 16.94 -8.53 -11.03
CA LEU A 58 15.95 -8.76 -12.09
C LEU A 58 16.57 -9.48 -13.30
N ASN A 59 17.72 -9.00 -13.75
CA ASN A 59 18.43 -9.62 -14.88
C ASN A 59 18.83 -11.08 -14.57
N ARG A 60 19.28 -11.38 -13.32
CA ARG A 60 19.65 -12.74 -12.92
C ARG A 60 18.47 -13.73 -12.94
N VAL A 61 17.27 -13.24 -12.66
CA VAL A 61 16.05 -14.08 -12.72
C VAL A 61 15.38 -14.06 -14.11
N GLY A 62 16.05 -13.51 -15.13
CA GLY A 62 15.58 -13.52 -16.50
C GLY A 62 14.60 -12.42 -16.88
N VAL A 63 14.35 -11.44 -15.99
CA VAL A 63 13.55 -10.25 -16.34
C VAL A 63 14.40 -9.30 -17.16
N LYS A 64 13.98 -9.03 -18.38
CA LYS A 64 14.62 -8.05 -19.26
C LYS A 64 14.12 -6.66 -18.93
N ILE A 65 15.00 -5.67 -18.88
CA ILE A 65 14.64 -4.27 -18.64
C ILE A 65 14.82 -3.49 -19.94
N SER A 66 13.95 -2.50 -20.18
CA SER A 66 14.01 -1.64 -21.35
C SER A 66 15.43 -1.15 -21.62
N THR A 67 15.95 -1.47 -22.80
CA THR A 67 17.26 -1.00 -23.27
C THR A 67 17.26 0.51 -23.44
N TYR A 68 16.17 1.05 -23.99
CA TYR A 68 15.99 2.49 -24.09
C TYR A 68 16.06 3.21 -22.76
N PHE A 69 15.46 2.63 -21.70
CA PHE A 69 15.59 3.17 -20.35
C PHE A 69 17.05 3.13 -19.87
N LEU A 70 17.71 1.99 -19.98
CA LEU A 70 19.08 1.80 -19.50
C LEU A 70 20.11 2.72 -20.21
N GLU A 71 19.83 3.11 -21.44
CA GLU A 71 20.67 4.05 -22.19
C GLU A 71 20.37 5.52 -21.86
N ASN A 72 19.12 5.84 -21.49
CA ASN A 72 18.64 7.23 -21.38
C ASN A 72 18.22 7.64 -19.97
N TYR A 73 18.35 6.79 -18.93
CA TYR A 73 17.83 7.07 -17.58
C TYR A 73 18.38 8.35 -16.93
N ARG A 74 19.52 8.89 -17.39
CA ARG A 74 20.17 10.07 -16.81
C ARG A 74 19.45 11.39 -17.08
N SER A 75 18.69 11.47 -18.15
CA SER A 75 17.92 12.67 -18.52
C SER A 75 16.52 12.27 -18.99
N PRO A 76 15.46 12.97 -18.53
CA PRO A 76 14.09 12.62 -18.94
C PRO A 76 13.87 12.94 -20.41
N PRO A 77 13.61 11.94 -21.28
CA PRO A 77 13.21 12.17 -22.65
C PRO A 77 11.77 12.69 -22.71
N ASP A 78 11.34 13.16 -23.87
CA ASP A 78 9.94 13.48 -24.08
C ASP A 78 9.08 12.20 -24.15
N ILE A 79 7.78 12.37 -23.87
CA ILE A 79 6.86 11.25 -23.74
C ILE A 79 6.66 10.49 -25.06
N ASP A 80 6.69 11.19 -26.17
CA ASP A 80 6.46 10.58 -27.48
C ASP A 80 7.66 9.71 -27.89
N SER A 81 8.88 10.14 -27.53
CA SER A 81 10.08 9.33 -27.65
C SER A 81 10.03 8.07 -26.80
N ILE A 82 9.55 8.17 -25.55
CA ILE A 82 9.34 6.97 -24.69
C ILE A 82 8.32 6.04 -25.31
N VAL A 83 7.16 6.54 -25.72
CA VAL A 83 6.10 5.73 -26.36
C VAL A 83 6.59 5.05 -27.60
N LYS A 84 7.38 5.76 -28.44
CA LYS A 84 7.93 5.18 -29.66
C LYS A 84 8.87 4.02 -29.35
N ASN A 85 9.89 4.25 -28.53
CA ASN A 85 10.92 3.25 -28.27
C ASN A 85 10.40 2.07 -27.46
N TYR A 86 9.60 2.32 -26.42
CA TYR A 86 8.95 1.22 -25.67
C TYR A 86 8.03 0.39 -26.55
N SER A 87 7.31 1.04 -27.49
CA SER A 87 6.49 0.34 -28.47
C SER A 87 7.29 -0.61 -29.34
N ASP A 88 8.47 -0.18 -29.79
CA ASP A 88 9.36 -1.00 -30.64
C ASP A 88 9.96 -2.17 -29.84
N GLU A 89 10.28 -1.96 -28.53
CA GLU A 89 10.83 -2.99 -27.64
C GLU A 89 9.83 -4.12 -27.30
N ILE A 90 8.54 -3.81 -27.26
CA ILE A 90 7.50 -4.78 -26.88
C ILE A 90 6.70 -5.30 -28.08
N ASP A 91 7.17 -5.09 -29.28
CA ASP A 91 6.52 -5.66 -30.46
C ASP A 91 6.45 -7.20 -30.37
N GLY A 92 5.29 -7.75 -30.66
CA GLY A 92 5.04 -9.20 -30.54
C GLY A 92 4.87 -9.71 -29.10
N TYR A 93 4.65 -8.82 -28.12
CA TYR A 93 4.24 -9.21 -26.76
C TYR A 93 2.72 -9.49 -26.72
N ASP A 94 2.32 -10.38 -25.79
CA ASP A 94 0.92 -10.82 -25.66
C ASP A 94 0.10 -9.88 -24.78
N LEU A 95 0.73 -9.30 -23.77
CA LEU A 95 0.08 -8.54 -22.70
C LEU A 95 0.98 -7.40 -22.22
N ILE A 96 0.39 -6.22 -22.02
CA ILE A 96 0.93 -5.19 -21.14
C ILE A 96 0.22 -5.34 -19.79
N TYR A 97 0.98 -5.50 -18.69
CA TYR A 97 0.44 -5.54 -17.34
C TYR A 97 0.94 -4.36 -16.53
N ASP A 98 0.07 -3.38 -16.33
CA ASP A 98 0.32 -2.22 -15.47
C ASP A 98 0.02 -2.60 -14.02
N MET A 99 1.07 -2.88 -13.25
CA MET A 99 0.96 -3.40 -11.89
C MET A 99 0.70 -2.31 -10.83
N ASP A 100 0.78 -1.05 -11.20
CA ASP A 100 0.53 0.09 -10.30
C ASP A 100 -0.22 1.19 -11.07
N PHE A 101 -1.36 0.81 -11.66
CA PHE A 101 -2.16 1.77 -12.43
C PHE A 101 -2.58 2.93 -11.55
N GLN A 102 -1.92 4.06 -11.74
CA GLN A 102 -2.13 5.25 -10.92
C GLN A 102 -3.10 6.22 -11.58
N TYR A 103 -4.09 6.62 -10.78
CA TYR A 103 -5.08 7.62 -11.16
C TYR A 103 -4.54 9.06 -11.10
N TYR A 104 -3.24 9.24 -10.90
CA TYR A 104 -2.69 10.56 -10.65
C TYR A 104 -2.51 11.33 -11.95
N LEU A 105 -3.39 12.31 -12.14
CA LEU A 105 -3.15 13.43 -13.01
C LEU A 105 -2.12 14.43 -12.44
N ASP A 106 -1.59 14.19 -11.24
CA ASP A 106 -0.54 15.02 -10.64
C ASP A 106 0.77 14.99 -11.44
N ASN A 107 0.98 13.99 -12.26
CA ASN A 107 1.95 14.03 -13.33
C ASN A 107 1.29 14.53 -14.63
N LEU A 108 0.92 15.80 -14.65
CA LEU A 108 0.52 16.51 -15.87
C LEU A 108 1.50 16.34 -17.05
N ARG A 109 2.72 15.85 -16.79
CA ARG A 109 3.70 15.51 -17.80
C ARG A 109 3.63 14.08 -18.31
N TYR A 110 3.12 13.10 -17.50
CA TYR A 110 3.31 11.68 -17.83
C TYR A 110 2.11 10.79 -17.46
N GLY A 111 0.96 11.35 -17.10
CA GLY A 111 -0.22 10.70 -16.53
C GLY A 111 -0.40 9.21 -16.87
N GLY A 112 -1.14 8.44 -16.08
CA GLY A 112 -1.41 7.00 -16.23
C GLY A 112 -1.99 6.55 -17.57
N GLU A 113 -1.67 7.31 -18.63
CA GLU A 113 -2.04 7.03 -20.02
C GLU A 113 -0.94 6.31 -20.79
N LEU A 114 0.27 6.13 -20.22
CA LEU A 114 1.37 5.54 -20.99
C LEU A 114 1.10 4.08 -21.32
N SER A 115 0.67 3.28 -20.36
CA SER A 115 0.27 1.89 -20.60
C SER A 115 -0.91 1.79 -21.58
N LEU A 116 -1.87 2.73 -21.49
CA LEU A 116 -2.97 2.83 -22.47
C LEU A 116 -2.46 3.19 -23.86
N LYS A 117 -1.56 4.17 -23.99
CA LYS A 117 -0.99 4.56 -25.30
C LYS A 117 -0.20 3.42 -25.94
N LEU A 118 0.63 2.73 -25.17
CA LEU A 118 1.41 1.58 -25.62
C LEU A 118 0.51 0.43 -26.09
N SER A 119 -0.50 0.08 -25.27
CA SER A 119 -1.48 -0.94 -25.60
C SER A 119 -2.21 -0.64 -26.92
N ASN A 120 -2.68 0.60 -27.10
CA ASN A 120 -3.37 1.01 -28.32
C ASN A 120 -2.46 1.01 -29.54
N LYS A 121 -1.22 1.52 -29.41
CA LYS A 121 -0.27 1.61 -30.52
C LYS A 121 0.12 0.21 -31.04
N ASN A 122 0.42 -0.72 -30.14
CA ASN A 122 0.86 -2.08 -30.49
C ASN A 122 -0.29 -3.08 -30.65
N LYS A 123 -1.54 -2.67 -30.36
CA LYS A 123 -2.72 -3.58 -30.32
C LYS A 123 -2.53 -4.75 -29.37
N ILE A 124 -1.80 -4.53 -28.29
CA ILE A 124 -1.52 -5.50 -27.23
C ILE A 124 -2.62 -5.41 -26.17
N LYS A 125 -3.08 -6.55 -25.65
CA LYS A 125 -4.02 -6.62 -24.53
C LYS A 125 -3.45 -5.90 -23.31
N LEU A 126 -4.33 -5.26 -22.53
CA LEU A 126 -3.96 -4.54 -21.31
C LEU A 126 -4.61 -5.20 -20.09
N GLY A 127 -3.81 -5.52 -19.09
CA GLY A 127 -4.25 -5.79 -17.73
C GLY A 127 -3.81 -4.66 -16.82
N VAL A 128 -4.60 -4.32 -15.82
CA VAL A 128 -4.21 -3.31 -14.84
C VAL A 128 -4.42 -3.80 -13.41
N CYS A 129 -3.49 -3.46 -12.52
CA CYS A 129 -3.63 -3.69 -11.09
C CYS A 129 -3.92 -2.38 -10.39
N ILE A 130 -5.03 -2.32 -9.68
CA ILE A 130 -5.42 -1.16 -8.90
C ILE A 130 -5.06 -1.40 -7.44
N GLN A 131 -3.94 -0.84 -7.00
CA GLN A 131 -3.43 -1.03 -5.65
C GLN A 131 -4.12 -0.15 -4.61
N ASP A 132 -4.45 1.09 -4.97
CA ASP A 132 -5.21 2.01 -4.12
C ASP A 132 -6.37 2.57 -4.92
N ILE A 133 -7.55 2.02 -4.70
CA ILE A 133 -8.77 2.55 -5.35
C ILE A 133 -9.06 3.94 -4.82
N GLY A 134 -8.51 4.29 -3.65
CA GLY A 134 -8.91 5.50 -2.96
C GLY A 134 -10.44 5.59 -2.96
N ASP A 135 -11.04 6.51 -2.33
CA ASP A 135 -12.50 6.55 -2.31
C ASP A 135 -13.09 7.02 -3.67
N ILE A 136 -13.00 6.15 -4.73
CA ILE A 136 -13.60 6.46 -6.06
C ILE A 136 -15.09 6.77 -5.91
N ASN A 137 -15.73 6.19 -4.90
CA ASN A 137 -17.13 6.43 -4.58
C ASN A 137 -17.32 7.51 -3.53
N SER A 138 -16.25 8.15 -3.00
CA SER A 138 -16.45 9.24 -2.06
C SER A 138 -17.27 10.34 -2.74
N SER A 139 -18.32 10.75 -2.07
CA SER A 139 -19.03 11.96 -2.47
C SER A 139 -18.08 13.14 -2.30
N ILE A 140 -18.23 14.19 -3.12
CA ILE A 140 -17.51 15.45 -2.94
C ILE A 140 -17.65 15.93 -1.49
N VAL A 141 -18.82 15.76 -0.89
CA VAL A 141 -19.11 16.09 0.52
C VAL A 141 -18.27 15.24 1.48
N GLY A 142 -18.12 13.92 1.23
CA GLY A 142 -17.26 13.04 2.03
C GLY A 142 -15.79 13.43 1.95
N THR A 143 -15.30 13.73 0.75
CA THR A 143 -13.92 14.19 0.53
C THR A 143 -13.67 15.52 1.24
N ILE A 144 -14.55 16.50 1.12
CA ILE A 144 -14.44 17.79 1.83
C ILE A 144 -14.45 17.55 3.34
N ARG A 145 -15.34 16.71 3.85
CA ARG A 145 -15.44 16.38 5.28
C ARG A 145 -14.12 15.80 5.80
N ASN A 146 -13.52 14.85 5.09
CA ASN A 146 -12.26 14.25 5.50
C ASN A 146 -11.11 15.27 5.46
N ILE A 147 -11.00 16.06 4.39
CA ILE A 147 -9.97 17.10 4.27
C ILE A 147 -10.14 18.16 5.38
N THR A 148 -11.36 18.59 5.68
CA THR A 148 -11.60 19.57 6.74
C THR A 148 -11.28 19.01 8.12
N ARG A 149 -11.56 17.72 8.40
CA ARG A 149 -11.17 17.05 9.64
C ARG A 149 -9.66 16.97 9.78
N PHE A 150 -8.92 16.53 8.76
CA PHE A 150 -7.45 16.55 8.76
C PHE A 150 -6.89 17.96 8.95
N SER A 151 -7.47 18.94 8.25
CA SER A 151 -7.06 20.34 8.36
C SER A 151 -7.34 20.92 9.75
N ALA A 152 -8.46 20.56 10.37
CA ALA A 152 -8.81 20.98 11.72
C ALA A 152 -7.84 20.37 12.77
N MET A 153 -7.48 19.09 12.64
CA MET A 153 -6.50 18.43 13.49
C MET A 153 -5.12 19.07 13.34
N ALA A 154 -4.71 19.39 12.10
CA ALA A 154 -3.46 20.07 11.80
C ALA A 154 -3.50 21.58 12.08
N LYS A 155 -4.64 22.15 12.51
CA LYS A 155 -4.87 23.60 12.66
C LYS A 155 -4.50 24.43 11.41
N ARG A 156 -4.58 23.82 10.24
CA ARG A 156 -4.27 24.42 8.94
C ARG A 156 -5.35 24.09 7.95
N ILE A 157 -6.40 24.93 7.89
CA ILE A 157 -7.35 24.88 6.78
C ILE A 157 -6.74 25.68 5.64
N SER A 158 -6.17 24.96 4.67
CA SER A 158 -5.80 25.55 3.40
C SER A 158 -6.87 25.22 2.37
N TRP A 159 -7.54 26.23 1.86
CA TRP A 159 -8.47 26.08 0.73
C TRP A 159 -7.82 25.39 -0.47
N PHE A 160 -6.52 25.56 -0.64
CA PHE A 160 -5.74 24.85 -1.65
C PHE A 160 -5.83 23.32 -1.49
N ILE A 161 -5.77 22.80 -0.25
CA ILE A 161 -5.88 21.35 0.02
C ILE A 161 -7.28 20.85 -0.34
N VAL A 162 -8.33 21.64 -0.04
CA VAL A 162 -9.71 21.29 -0.39
C VAL A 162 -9.89 21.25 -1.90
N VAL A 163 -9.42 22.26 -2.60
CA VAL A 163 -9.51 22.36 -4.06
C VAL A 163 -8.71 21.22 -4.72
N ALA A 164 -7.49 20.97 -4.27
CA ALA A 164 -6.68 19.85 -4.77
C ALA A 164 -7.36 18.50 -4.53
N GLY A 165 -7.99 18.30 -3.37
CA GLY A 165 -8.73 17.05 -3.08
C GLY A 165 -9.94 16.84 -4.00
N ILE A 166 -10.71 17.90 -4.28
CA ILE A 166 -11.83 17.83 -5.22
C ILE A 166 -11.33 17.58 -6.65
N TYR A 167 -10.28 18.29 -7.06
CA TYR A 167 -9.64 18.10 -8.35
C TYR A 167 -9.19 16.65 -8.53
N ASN A 168 -8.47 16.07 -7.56
CA ASN A 168 -8.02 14.69 -7.59
C ASN A 168 -9.19 13.69 -7.66
N LEU A 169 -10.30 13.95 -6.95
CA LEU A 169 -11.49 13.11 -7.02
C LEU A 169 -12.13 13.11 -8.41
N ILE A 170 -12.27 14.29 -9.02
CA ILE A 170 -12.82 14.42 -10.38
C ILE A 170 -11.92 13.70 -11.38
N ASN A 171 -10.63 13.92 -11.28
CA ASN A 171 -9.64 13.29 -12.16
C ASN A 171 -9.64 11.76 -12.05
N ARG A 172 -9.71 11.23 -10.84
CA ARG A 172 -9.86 9.77 -10.62
C ARG A 172 -11.09 9.22 -11.35
N LYS A 173 -12.24 9.88 -11.22
CA LYS A 173 -13.47 9.44 -11.90
C LYS A 173 -13.35 9.48 -13.43
N ILE A 174 -12.70 10.50 -13.97
CA ILE A 174 -12.46 10.62 -15.42
C ILE A 174 -11.53 9.51 -15.88
N THR A 175 -10.41 9.30 -15.18
CA THR A 175 -9.41 8.28 -15.55
C THR A 175 -9.99 6.87 -15.49
N VAL A 176 -10.79 6.55 -14.45
CA VAL A 176 -11.49 5.25 -14.38
C VAL A 176 -12.45 5.06 -15.54
N ARG A 177 -13.27 6.08 -15.86
CA ARG A 177 -14.18 6.00 -17.01
C ARG A 177 -13.42 5.79 -18.31
N LYS A 178 -12.29 6.50 -18.50
CA LYS A 178 -11.43 6.34 -19.66
C LYS A 178 -10.85 4.92 -19.74
N LEU A 179 -10.33 4.41 -18.63
CA LEU A 179 -9.82 3.04 -18.54
C LEU A 179 -10.90 2.03 -18.92
N LEU A 180 -12.09 2.13 -18.35
CA LEU A 180 -13.19 1.18 -18.59
C LEU A 180 -13.74 1.22 -20.02
N SER A 181 -13.53 2.31 -20.75
CA SER A 181 -13.90 2.44 -22.16
C SER A 181 -12.79 1.98 -23.11
N TRP A 182 -11.63 1.56 -22.57
CA TRP A 182 -10.48 1.18 -23.39
C TRP A 182 -10.67 -0.17 -24.04
N LYS A 183 -10.50 -0.23 -25.34
CA LYS A 183 -10.81 -1.42 -26.15
C LYS A 183 -9.91 -2.61 -25.84
N GLU A 184 -8.63 -2.34 -25.59
CA GLU A 184 -7.61 -3.35 -25.31
C GLU A 184 -7.62 -3.82 -23.86
N LEU A 185 -8.40 -3.18 -22.95
CA LEU A 185 -8.51 -3.58 -21.54
C LEU A 185 -9.14 -4.98 -21.45
N SER A 186 -8.38 -5.92 -20.95
CA SER A 186 -8.77 -7.33 -20.84
C SER A 186 -9.19 -7.72 -19.43
N PHE A 187 -8.49 -7.19 -18.40
CA PHE A 187 -8.84 -7.45 -17.02
C PHE A 187 -8.34 -6.34 -16.06
N ILE A 188 -8.94 -6.33 -14.88
CA ILE A 188 -8.52 -5.49 -13.76
C ILE A 188 -8.30 -6.40 -12.56
N THR A 189 -7.15 -6.25 -11.87
CA THR A 189 -6.93 -6.84 -10.57
C THR A 189 -7.05 -5.77 -9.48
N ILE A 190 -7.62 -6.14 -8.33
CA ILE A 190 -7.78 -5.28 -7.16
C ILE A 190 -7.24 -5.98 -5.92
N ILE A 191 -6.69 -5.22 -4.98
CA ILE A 191 -6.04 -5.76 -3.78
C ILE A 191 -7.05 -6.21 -2.71
N ASN A 192 -8.23 -5.59 -2.65
CA ASN A 192 -9.18 -5.80 -1.57
C ASN A 192 -10.61 -5.90 -2.09
N CYS A 193 -11.33 -6.96 -1.69
CA CYS A 193 -12.70 -7.23 -2.12
C CYS A 193 -13.73 -6.16 -1.73
N GLU A 194 -13.49 -5.40 -0.65
CA GLU A 194 -14.38 -4.29 -0.29
C GLU A 194 -14.39 -3.19 -1.37
N TYR A 195 -13.30 -3.07 -2.12
CA TYR A 195 -13.26 -2.17 -3.26
C TYR A 195 -14.14 -2.65 -4.41
N GLU A 196 -14.27 -3.95 -4.62
CA GLU A 196 -15.20 -4.51 -5.61
C GLU A 196 -16.65 -4.13 -5.27
N LYS A 197 -17.04 -4.26 -4.00
CA LYS A 197 -18.39 -3.88 -3.53
C LYS A 197 -18.66 -2.36 -3.63
N ASN A 198 -17.63 -1.55 -3.41
CA ASN A 198 -17.74 -0.10 -3.40
C ASN A 198 -17.56 0.53 -4.79
N VAL A 199 -16.85 -0.16 -5.69
CA VAL A 199 -16.63 0.30 -7.05
C VAL A 199 -17.80 -0.18 -7.90
N LYS A 200 -18.75 0.70 -8.20
CA LYS A 200 -19.85 0.46 -9.17
C LYS A 200 -19.28 0.40 -10.61
N ILE A 201 -18.14 -0.26 -10.79
CA ILE A 201 -17.54 -0.46 -12.10
C ILE A 201 -18.22 -1.67 -12.72
N LYS A 202 -19.01 -1.45 -13.75
CA LYS A 202 -19.54 -2.53 -14.58
C LYS A 202 -18.46 -2.98 -15.58
N PHE A 203 -17.50 -3.76 -15.12
CA PHE A 203 -16.52 -4.40 -15.96
C PHE A 203 -16.54 -5.92 -15.68
N LYS A 204 -16.54 -6.72 -16.74
CA LYS A 204 -16.78 -8.18 -16.63
C LYS A 204 -15.62 -8.92 -15.95
N ASN A 205 -14.39 -8.49 -16.19
CA ASN A 205 -13.18 -9.22 -15.81
C ASN A 205 -12.44 -8.48 -14.69
N ILE A 206 -13.07 -8.37 -13.51
CA ILE A 206 -12.43 -7.87 -12.29
C ILE A 206 -12.07 -9.06 -11.41
N TYR A 207 -10.82 -9.11 -10.96
CA TYR A 207 -10.29 -10.18 -10.11
C TYR A 207 -9.76 -9.58 -8.81
N THR A 208 -10.34 -9.97 -7.69
CA THR A 208 -9.76 -9.66 -6.38
C THR A 208 -8.59 -10.60 -6.12
N LEU A 209 -7.41 -10.04 -5.88
CA LEU A 209 -6.22 -10.80 -5.51
C LEU A 209 -6.41 -11.42 -4.12
N ASN A 210 -6.23 -12.72 -4.00
CA ASN A 210 -6.41 -13.42 -2.75
C ASN A 210 -5.47 -14.64 -2.61
N PRO A 211 -4.28 -14.49 -1.99
CA PRO A 211 -3.83 -13.30 -1.25
C PRO A 211 -3.40 -12.14 -2.17
N SER A 212 -3.49 -10.93 -1.65
CA SER A 212 -3.03 -9.73 -2.35
C SER A 212 -1.70 -9.19 -1.85
N ASN A 213 -1.25 -9.62 -0.68
CA ASN A 213 0.04 -9.29 -0.08
C ASN A 213 0.53 -10.47 0.76
N ALA A 214 1.80 -10.48 1.11
CA ALA A 214 2.39 -11.51 1.96
C ALA A 214 3.34 -10.93 3.00
N LEU A 215 3.65 -11.75 3.99
CA LEU A 215 4.69 -11.52 4.98
C LEU A 215 6.07 -11.58 4.32
N ASP A 216 7.02 -10.87 4.90
CA ASP A 216 8.43 -11.02 4.59
C ASP A 216 8.95 -12.33 5.16
N ASP A 217 9.84 -13.03 4.43
CA ASP A 217 10.44 -14.27 4.95
C ASP A 217 11.21 -14.07 6.24
N LYS A 218 11.80 -12.90 6.44
CA LYS A 218 12.55 -12.58 7.67
C LYS A 218 11.69 -12.66 8.93
N ILE A 219 10.40 -12.31 8.87
CA ILE A 219 9.53 -12.35 10.05
C ILE A 219 9.30 -13.78 10.54
N LYS A 220 9.42 -14.78 9.66
CA LYS A 220 9.25 -16.20 10.00
C LYS A 220 10.28 -16.71 11.00
N ASN A 221 11.40 -16.02 11.15
CA ASN A 221 12.43 -16.33 12.14
C ASN A 221 12.05 -15.88 13.56
N TYR A 222 10.95 -15.14 13.71
CA TYR A 222 10.48 -14.62 14.99
C TYR A 222 9.34 -15.47 15.53
N GLN A 223 9.58 -16.07 16.70
CA GLN A 223 8.57 -16.82 17.44
C GLN A 223 7.88 -15.91 18.44
N TYR A 224 6.87 -16.45 19.12
CA TYR A 224 6.21 -15.78 20.25
C TYR A 224 7.24 -15.26 21.25
N GLN A 225 7.06 -14.01 21.68
CA GLN A 225 7.91 -13.36 22.66
C GLN A 225 7.09 -12.94 23.90
N GLU A 226 7.72 -12.97 25.06
CA GLU A 226 7.12 -12.41 26.27
C GLU A 226 6.82 -10.93 26.09
N LYS A 227 5.62 -10.52 26.51
CA LYS A 227 5.11 -9.18 26.26
C LYS A 227 5.61 -8.19 27.30
N ASN A 228 6.29 -7.16 26.85
CA ASN A 228 6.67 -6.01 27.64
C ASN A 228 5.46 -5.08 27.86
N ASN A 229 5.54 -4.21 28.87
CA ASN A 229 4.51 -3.22 29.14
C ASN A 229 4.57 -2.04 28.16
N GLN A 230 4.36 -2.35 26.86
CA GLN A 230 4.43 -1.39 25.76
C GLN A 230 3.34 -1.63 24.71
N ILE A 231 2.95 -0.54 24.05
CA ILE A 231 2.12 -0.50 22.85
C ILE A 231 3.02 -0.08 21.69
N MET A 232 2.79 -0.64 20.50
CA MET A 232 3.51 -0.25 19.29
C MET A 232 2.60 0.50 18.31
N PHE A 233 3.15 1.54 17.71
CA PHE A 233 2.63 2.16 16.49
C PHE A 233 3.79 2.27 15.49
N TYR A 234 3.62 1.73 14.29
CA TYR A 234 4.59 1.95 13.24
C TYR A 234 3.93 2.12 11.87
N ALA A 235 4.36 3.15 11.17
CA ALA A 235 3.90 3.54 9.85
C ALA A 235 4.80 4.63 9.27
N ARG A 236 4.52 5.09 8.05
CA ARG A 236 4.97 6.41 7.63
C ARG A 236 4.38 7.46 8.56
N LEU A 237 5.21 8.30 9.17
CA LEU A 237 4.75 9.28 10.16
C LEU A 237 4.14 10.50 9.48
N ILE A 238 2.89 10.31 9.01
CA ILE A 238 2.04 11.31 8.35
C ILE A 238 0.64 11.30 8.95
N TYR A 239 -0.10 12.38 8.79
CA TYR A 239 -1.46 12.49 9.34
C TYR A 239 -2.40 11.39 8.87
N GLN A 240 -2.32 11.01 7.59
CA GLN A 240 -3.15 9.94 7.01
C GLN A 240 -2.95 8.57 7.67
N LYS A 241 -1.80 8.35 8.31
CA LYS A 241 -1.53 7.12 9.08
C LYS A 241 -1.86 7.25 10.57
N GLY A 242 -2.54 8.34 10.95
CA GLY A 242 -2.99 8.54 12.34
C GLY A 242 -1.91 9.00 13.30
N LEU A 243 -0.86 9.69 12.80
CA LEU A 243 0.27 10.17 13.60
C LEU A 243 -0.14 10.96 14.83
N LEU A 244 -1.15 11.82 14.73
CA LEU A 244 -1.64 12.60 15.87
C LEU A 244 -2.69 11.84 16.67
N ASP A 245 -3.54 11.06 16.02
CA ASP A 245 -4.59 10.29 16.67
C ASP A 245 -4.01 9.33 17.69
N VAL A 246 -2.90 8.66 17.36
CA VAL A 246 -2.26 7.71 18.26
C VAL A 246 -1.85 8.36 19.59
N LEU A 247 -1.43 9.63 19.58
CA LEU A 247 -1.08 10.37 20.79
C LEU A 247 -2.31 10.68 21.66
N TYR A 248 -3.41 11.11 21.04
CA TYR A 248 -4.66 11.36 21.76
C TYR A 248 -5.28 10.07 22.30
N ILE A 249 -5.23 8.98 21.55
CA ILE A 249 -5.67 7.65 21.98
C ILE A 249 -4.82 7.19 23.16
N HIS A 250 -3.50 7.28 23.04
CA HIS A 250 -2.56 6.89 24.10
C HIS A 250 -2.76 7.70 25.37
N LYS A 251 -3.00 9.01 25.27
CA LYS A 251 -3.34 9.84 26.44
C LYS A 251 -4.56 9.28 27.17
N LYS A 252 -5.62 8.89 26.46
CA LYS A 252 -6.81 8.29 27.07
C LYS A 252 -6.52 6.94 27.74
N ILE A 253 -5.65 6.13 27.17
CA ILE A 253 -5.20 4.87 27.76
C ILE A 253 -4.43 5.16 29.06
N THR A 254 -3.48 6.11 29.04
CA THR A 254 -2.62 6.41 30.18
C THR A 254 -3.32 7.14 31.32
N ASP A 255 -4.55 7.62 31.12
CA ASP A 255 -5.38 8.15 32.21
C ASP A 255 -5.82 7.03 33.20
N SER A 256 -5.80 5.76 32.79
CA SER A 256 -6.25 4.61 33.59
C SER A 256 -5.33 3.38 33.57
N TYR A 257 -4.33 3.35 32.73
CA TYR A 257 -3.41 2.22 32.60
C TYR A 257 -2.01 2.70 32.24
N SER A 258 -1.02 2.43 33.11
CA SER A 258 0.36 2.88 32.88
C SER A 258 1.06 1.98 31.87
N ILE A 259 1.35 2.50 30.66
CA ILE A 259 2.01 1.78 29.58
C ILE A 259 2.77 2.76 28.68
N LYS A 260 3.88 2.31 28.08
CA LYS A 260 4.63 3.11 27.09
C LYS A 260 4.10 2.91 25.67
N LEU A 261 4.08 3.98 24.90
CA LEU A 261 3.86 3.93 23.45
C LEU A 261 5.20 4.07 22.74
N LYS A 262 5.59 3.03 22.01
CA LYS A 262 6.75 3.05 21.12
C LYS A 262 6.31 3.36 19.69
N ILE A 263 6.99 4.30 19.06
CA ILE A 263 6.65 4.79 17.71
C ILE A 263 7.84 4.59 16.78
N SER A 264 7.64 3.88 15.68
CA SER A 264 8.65 3.74 14.63
C SER A 264 8.15 4.22 13.27
N GLY A 265 9.04 4.85 12.51
CA GLY A 265 8.79 5.30 11.15
C GLY A 265 9.52 6.59 10.81
N LYS A 266 9.40 6.98 9.53
CA LYS A 266 10.02 8.21 9.01
C LYS A 266 8.99 9.32 8.91
N PHE A 267 9.28 10.48 9.49
CA PHE A 267 8.55 11.70 9.18
C PHE A 267 8.80 12.09 7.72
N GLN A 268 7.73 12.35 6.99
CA GLN A 268 7.86 12.78 5.60
C GLN A 268 8.05 14.30 5.46
N ARG A 269 7.55 15.05 6.44
CA ARG A 269 7.59 16.51 6.43
C ARG A 269 7.97 17.06 7.80
N ASP A 270 8.78 18.11 7.82
CA ASP A 270 9.24 18.73 9.08
C ASP A 270 8.10 19.30 9.93
N PHE A 271 7.03 19.79 9.31
CA PHE A 271 5.90 20.30 10.06
C PHE A 271 5.13 19.21 10.81
N GLU A 272 5.05 17.98 10.28
CA GLU A 272 4.45 16.82 10.97
C GLU A 272 5.28 16.45 12.20
N LYS A 273 6.62 16.47 12.07
CA LYS A 273 7.54 16.24 13.19
C LYS A 273 7.38 17.30 14.28
N LYS A 274 7.33 18.58 13.88
CA LYS A 274 7.13 19.69 14.84
C LYS A 274 5.79 19.59 15.59
N GLU A 275 4.70 19.30 14.88
CA GLU A 275 3.37 19.17 15.50
C GLU A 275 3.30 17.93 16.41
N PHE A 276 3.93 16.83 16.03
CA PHE A 276 4.03 15.61 16.85
C PHE A 276 4.64 15.91 18.23
N TYR A 277 5.81 16.53 18.29
CA TYR A 277 6.45 16.87 19.59
C TYR A 277 5.65 17.90 20.38
N LYS A 278 5.04 18.87 19.71
CA LYS A 278 4.17 19.85 20.38
C LYS A 278 2.96 19.19 21.04
N ILE A 279 2.36 18.19 20.40
CA ILE A 279 1.23 17.44 20.99
C ILE A 279 1.71 16.57 22.16
N ILE A 280 2.88 15.95 22.10
CA ILE A 280 3.47 15.19 23.21
C ILE A 280 3.56 16.09 24.46
N ILE A 281 4.16 17.26 24.33
CA ILE A 281 4.28 18.24 25.44
C ILE A 281 2.89 18.67 25.92
N LYS A 282 2.00 19.05 25.00
CA LYS A 282 0.63 19.50 25.34
C LYS A 282 -0.17 18.49 26.14
N LEU A 283 0.07 17.18 25.89
CA LEU A 283 -0.65 16.08 26.53
C LEU A 283 0.09 15.50 27.74
N ASN A 284 1.26 16.04 28.14
CA ASN A 284 2.14 15.55 29.19
C ASN A 284 2.47 14.05 28.96
N LEU A 285 3.00 13.72 27.76
CA LEU A 285 3.33 12.36 27.33
C LEU A 285 4.83 12.14 27.15
N GLU A 286 5.71 13.07 27.59
CA GLU A 286 7.15 13.04 27.36
C GLU A 286 7.77 11.74 27.87
N ASP A 287 7.38 11.29 29.07
CA ASP A 287 7.88 10.06 29.69
C ASP A 287 7.13 8.79 29.25
N LYS A 288 6.05 8.93 28.47
CA LYS A 288 5.14 7.84 28.07
C LYS A 288 5.21 7.49 26.60
N VAL A 289 5.89 8.30 25.79
CA VAL A 289 6.07 8.10 24.33
C VAL A 289 7.55 8.04 24.02
N GLU A 290 7.94 6.99 23.30
CA GLU A 290 9.31 6.78 22.84
C GLU A 290 9.33 6.70 21.30
N TYR A 291 10.06 7.62 20.66
CA TYR A 291 10.26 7.60 19.22
C TYR A 291 11.56 6.86 18.88
N LEU A 292 11.44 5.71 18.21
CA LEU A 292 12.54 4.80 17.89
C LEU A 292 13.23 5.12 16.56
N GLY A 293 12.72 6.10 15.79
CA GLY A 293 13.23 6.32 14.45
C GLY A 293 12.72 5.27 13.45
N VAL A 294 13.49 5.07 12.38
CA VAL A 294 13.27 4.01 11.40
C VAL A 294 14.04 2.78 11.84
N LEU A 295 13.35 1.75 12.22
CA LEU A 295 13.94 0.46 12.60
C LEU A 295 14.21 -0.40 11.35
N ARG A 296 15.26 -1.21 11.41
CA ARG A 296 15.44 -2.32 10.47
C ARG A 296 14.41 -3.41 10.74
N ASP A 297 14.18 -4.29 9.79
CA ASP A 297 13.14 -5.31 9.89
C ASP A 297 13.29 -6.18 11.16
N ASP A 298 14.51 -6.60 11.49
CA ASP A 298 14.81 -7.38 12.68
C ASP A 298 14.51 -6.65 13.98
N GLU A 299 14.89 -5.39 14.07
CA GLU A 299 14.59 -4.52 15.22
C GLU A 299 13.08 -4.27 15.35
N LEU A 300 12.42 -4.03 14.21
CA LEU A 300 10.97 -3.79 14.16
C LEU A 300 10.19 -5.02 14.63
N TYR A 301 10.51 -6.21 14.11
CA TYR A 301 9.81 -7.44 14.50
C TYR A 301 10.04 -7.80 15.97
N ASN A 302 11.24 -7.53 16.49
CA ASN A 302 11.53 -7.72 17.90
C ASN A 302 10.72 -6.75 18.78
N GLU A 303 10.69 -5.45 18.46
CA GLU A 303 9.91 -4.46 19.22
C GLU A 303 8.41 -4.70 19.12
N LEU A 304 7.92 -5.03 17.92
CA LEU A 304 6.52 -5.36 17.70
C LEU A 304 6.13 -6.64 18.47
N GLY A 305 6.91 -7.71 18.34
CA GLY A 305 6.65 -9.00 18.99
C GLY A 305 6.57 -8.91 20.52
N LYS A 306 7.34 -8.01 21.13
CA LYS A 306 7.30 -7.72 22.59
C LYS A 306 6.15 -6.81 23.01
N SER A 307 5.39 -6.25 22.09
CA SER A 307 4.32 -5.31 22.42
C SER A 307 3.04 -6.06 22.82
N LYS A 308 2.32 -5.54 23.83
CA LYS A 308 1.02 -6.06 24.26
C LYS A 308 -0.09 -5.76 23.26
N LEU A 309 0.08 -4.68 22.47
CA LEU A 309 -0.92 -4.16 21.57
C LEU A 309 -0.27 -3.35 20.46
N MET A 310 -0.85 -3.38 19.26
CA MET A 310 -0.59 -2.43 18.20
C MET A 310 -1.78 -1.46 18.06
N LEU A 311 -1.53 -0.16 18.13
CA LEU A 311 -2.50 0.87 17.72
C LEU A 311 -2.27 1.22 16.26
N TYR A 312 -3.34 1.18 15.45
CA TYR A 312 -3.27 1.47 14.03
C TYR A 312 -4.38 2.42 13.57
N PRO A 313 -4.37 3.70 14.01
CA PRO A 313 -5.39 4.69 13.66
C PRO A 313 -5.22 5.26 12.24
N SER A 314 -4.94 4.39 11.26
CA SER A 314 -4.80 4.79 9.87
C SER A 314 -6.14 5.18 9.26
N HIS A 315 -6.16 6.27 8.48
CA HIS A 315 -7.32 6.76 7.75
C HIS A 315 -7.34 6.28 6.29
N SER A 316 -6.25 5.69 5.82
CA SER A 316 -6.13 5.20 4.45
C SER A 316 -5.14 4.04 4.39
N ASP A 317 -5.63 2.93 3.91
CA ASP A 317 -4.82 1.77 3.56
C ASP A 317 -5.57 0.92 2.53
N SER A 318 -4.84 0.19 1.70
CA SER A 318 -5.43 -0.76 0.75
C SER A 318 -5.37 -2.19 1.29
N PHE A 319 -4.24 -2.52 1.92
CA PHE A 319 -3.98 -3.74 2.67
C PHE A 319 -2.86 -3.43 3.66
N SER A 320 -3.14 -3.55 4.93
CA SER A 320 -2.12 -3.26 5.94
C SER A 320 -1.21 -4.45 6.20
N ILE A 321 -0.03 -4.46 5.59
CA ILE A 321 1.02 -5.43 5.93
C ILE A 321 1.43 -5.29 7.40
N SER A 322 1.39 -4.09 7.96
CA SER A 322 1.70 -3.85 9.37
C SER A 322 0.76 -4.60 10.31
N VAL A 323 -0.53 -4.63 9.99
CA VAL A 323 -1.52 -5.40 10.77
C VAL A 323 -1.27 -6.90 10.60
N LEU A 324 -1.01 -7.38 9.38
CA LEU A 324 -0.65 -8.78 9.14
C LEU A 324 0.58 -9.22 9.95
N GLN A 325 1.61 -8.37 9.99
CA GLN A 325 2.84 -8.64 10.78
C GLN A 325 2.54 -8.69 12.28
N ALA A 326 1.70 -7.80 12.80
CA ALA A 326 1.28 -7.82 14.20
C ALA A 326 0.57 -9.13 14.55
N LEU A 327 -0.39 -9.55 13.72
CA LEU A 327 -1.14 -10.80 13.92
C LEU A 327 -0.22 -12.03 13.86
N TYR A 328 0.73 -12.06 12.93
CA TYR A 328 1.72 -13.13 12.85
C TYR A 328 2.58 -13.23 14.13
N LEU A 329 2.97 -12.09 14.70
CA LEU A 329 3.75 -12.00 15.95
C LEU A 329 2.89 -12.09 17.22
N HIS A 330 1.63 -12.51 17.09
CA HIS A 330 0.69 -12.63 18.20
C HIS A 330 0.53 -11.31 18.99
N VAL A 331 0.37 -10.20 18.27
CA VAL A 331 0.10 -8.87 18.83
C VAL A 331 -1.31 -8.45 18.41
N PRO A 332 -2.25 -8.26 19.35
CA PRO A 332 -3.58 -7.79 19.03
C PRO A 332 -3.54 -6.37 18.47
N VAL A 333 -4.54 -6.03 17.67
CA VAL A 333 -4.59 -4.76 16.94
C VAL A 333 -5.88 -4.02 17.26
N VAL A 334 -5.75 -2.73 17.56
CA VAL A 334 -6.89 -1.80 17.57
C VAL A 334 -6.66 -0.78 16.47
N ALA A 335 -7.63 -0.67 15.55
CA ALA A 335 -7.51 0.16 14.36
C ALA A 335 -8.81 0.93 14.07
N TYR A 336 -8.75 1.87 13.12
CA TYR A 336 -9.97 2.44 12.55
C TYR A 336 -10.60 1.48 11.53
N ASP A 337 -11.93 1.48 11.50
CA ASP A 337 -12.72 0.73 10.49
C ASP A 337 -12.66 1.47 9.16
N ILE A 338 -11.70 1.07 8.35
CA ILE A 338 -11.46 1.56 6.99
C ILE A 338 -11.49 0.39 6.00
N PRO A 339 -11.82 0.62 4.72
CA PRO A 339 -11.94 -0.46 3.73
C PRO A 339 -10.71 -1.37 3.64
N GLY A 340 -9.50 -0.83 3.76
CA GLY A 340 -8.25 -1.60 3.71
C GLY A 340 -8.06 -2.58 4.88
N LEU A 341 -8.83 -2.46 5.94
CA LEU A 341 -8.77 -3.34 7.12
C LEU A 341 -9.96 -4.30 7.22
N SER A 342 -10.88 -4.27 6.27
CA SER A 342 -12.08 -5.12 6.27
C SER A 342 -11.77 -6.62 6.32
N LEU A 343 -10.62 -7.04 5.75
CA LEU A 343 -10.17 -8.43 5.75
C LEU A 343 -9.86 -8.96 7.17
N TYR A 344 -9.58 -8.07 8.12
CA TYR A 344 -9.18 -8.41 9.48
C TYR A 344 -10.32 -8.36 10.49
N LYS A 345 -11.50 -7.83 10.13
CA LYS A 345 -12.58 -7.48 11.06
C LYS A 345 -13.21 -8.66 11.83
N ASN A 346 -13.07 -9.88 11.31
CA ASN A 346 -13.68 -11.06 11.91
C ASN A 346 -12.78 -11.75 12.94
N PHE A 347 -11.50 -11.35 13.06
CA PHE A 347 -10.57 -11.95 14.01
C PHE A 347 -10.74 -11.32 15.40
N LYS A 348 -10.82 -12.15 16.45
CA LYS A 348 -10.93 -11.70 17.85
C LYS A 348 -9.73 -10.88 18.31
N SER A 349 -8.58 -11.10 17.67
CA SER A 349 -7.35 -10.32 17.89
C SER A 349 -7.36 -8.93 17.25
N VAL A 350 -8.45 -8.55 16.55
CA VAL A 350 -8.60 -7.25 15.91
C VAL A 350 -9.89 -6.58 16.38
N SER A 351 -9.77 -5.33 16.82
CA SER A 351 -10.92 -4.47 17.12
C SER A 351 -10.89 -3.23 16.25
N LEU A 352 -12.02 -2.95 15.58
CA LEU A 352 -12.15 -1.83 14.67
C LEU A 352 -13.09 -0.77 15.25
N ALA A 353 -12.57 0.43 15.50
CA ALA A 353 -13.34 1.59 15.94
C ALA A 353 -13.73 2.43 14.73
N ARG A 354 -14.85 3.16 14.85
CA ARG A 354 -15.22 4.12 13.82
C ARG A 354 -14.10 5.13 13.60
N GLU A 355 -13.82 5.47 12.35
CA GLU A 355 -12.81 6.45 12.00
C GLU A 355 -12.99 7.78 12.77
N PHE A 356 -11.93 8.33 13.32
CA PHE A 356 -11.86 9.49 14.22
C PHE A 356 -12.46 9.31 15.62
N ASP A 357 -12.94 8.12 15.99
CA ASP A 357 -13.43 7.85 17.35
C ASP A 357 -12.29 7.38 18.26
N ILE A 358 -11.51 8.36 18.75
CA ILE A 358 -10.38 8.11 19.66
C ILE A 358 -10.84 7.51 21.01
N TYR A 359 -12.07 7.77 21.44
CA TYR A 359 -12.58 7.25 22.73
C TYR A 359 -12.90 5.76 22.64
N SER A 360 -13.64 5.35 21.61
CA SER A 360 -13.90 3.92 21.36
C SER A 360 -12.61 3.16 21.14
N MET A 361 -11.66 3.72 20.40
CA MET A 361 -10.37 3.11 20.16
C MET A 361 -9.56 2.92 21.44
N ALA A 362 -9.53 3.92 22.31
CA ALA A 362 -8.88 3.82 23.63
C ALA A 362 -9.56 2.78 24.53
N LYS A 363 -10.91 2.71 24.52
CA LYS A 363 -11.68 1.72 25.27
C LYS A 363 -11.35 0.29 24.82
N MET A 364 -11.38 0.02 23.52
CA MET A 364 -11.01 -1.28 22.93
C MET A 364 -9.56 -1.67 23.27
N ALA A 365 -8.64 -0.70 23.24
CA ALA A 365 -7.25 -0.93 23.65
C ALA A 365 -7.14 -1.34 25.12
N LEU A 366 -7.87 -0.68 26.03
CA LEU A 366 -7.91 -1.03 27.43
C LEU A 366 -8.51 -2.41 27.69
N GLU A 367 -9.50 -2.84 26.88
CA GLU A 367 -10.05 -4.18 26.94
C GLU A 367 -8.98 -5.24 26.64
N PHE A 368 -8.21 -5.07 25.53
CA PHE A 368 -7.11 -5.99 25.21
C PHE A 368 -5.99 -5.98 26.27
N LEU A 369 -5.66 -4.83 26.84
CA LEU A 369 -4.60 -4.72 27.84
C LEU A 369 -4.95 -5.37 29.20
N ARG A 370 -6.23 -5.61 29.45
CA ARG A 370 -6.75 -6.19 30.70
C ARG A 370 -7.15 -7.67 30.56
N THR A 371 -7.19 -8.19 29.34
CA THR A 371 -7.62 -9.56 29.05
C THR A 371 -6.42 -10.46 28.81
N ASP A 372 -6.38 -11.64 29.43
CA ASP A 372 -5.36 -12.65 29.15
C ASP A 372 -5.59 -13.31 27.79
N ASN A 373 -4.51 -13.51 27.02
CA ASN A 373 -4.49 -13.67 25.59
C ASN A 373 -4.67 -15.12 25.08
N ALA A 374 -5.90 -15.64 25.03
CA ALA A 374 -6.23 -16.80 24.18
C ALA A 374 -6.64 -16.41 22.73
N LEU A 375 -6.34 -15.18 22.30
CA LEU A 375 -6.87 -14.53 21.10
C LEU A 375 -6.34 -15.09 19.76
N PHE A 376 -5.25 -15.85 19.76
CA PHE A 376 -4.56 -16.29 18.54
C PHE A 376 -4.77 -17.77 18.19
N ASN A 377 -5.68 -18.47 18.91
CA ASN A 377 -5.99 -19.87 18.65
C ASN A 377 -7.14 -20.08 17.65
N GLU A 378 -7.52 -19.02 16.93
CA GLU A 378 -8.58 -19.08 15.93
C GLU A 378 -8.10 -19.81 14.67
N PRO A 379 -8.79 -20.87 14.21
CA PRO A 379 -8.44 -21.58 12.97
C PRO A 379 -8.42 -20.64 11.75
N ASP A 380 -9.41 -19.77 11.63
CA ASP A 380 -9.56 -18.83 10.52
C ASP A 380 -8.40 -17.84 10.44
N LEU A 381 -7.88 -17.39 11.60
CA LEU A 381 -6.69 -16.52 11.64
C LEU A 381 -5.44 -17.27 11.18
N LYS A 382 -5.28 -18.53 11.61
CA LYS A 382 -4.15 -19.37 11.20
C LYS A 382 -4.17 -19.61 9.69
N GLU A 383 -5.31 -19.97 9.14
CA GLU A 383 -5.49 -20.15 7.69
C GLU A 383 -5.21 -18.85 6.94
N PHE A 384 -5.71 -17.71 7.43
CA PHE A 384 -5.48 -16.41 6.83
C PHE A 384 -3.98 -16.07 6.81
N VAL A 385 -3.28 -16.24 7.94
CA VAL A 385 -1.84 -15.98 8.05
C VAL A 385 -1.05 -16.91 7.14
N GLU A 386 -1.37 -18.21 7.10
CA GLU A 386 -0.74 -19.19 6.21
C GLU A 386 -0.88 -18.78 4.73
N LYS A 387 -2.08 -18.41 4.32
CA LYS A 387 -2.35 -17.92 2.96
C LYS A 387 -1.53 -16.70 2.57
N HIS A 388 -1.21 -15.84 3.54
CA HIS A 388 -0.41 -14.62 3.37
C HIS A 388 1.07 -14.84 3.77
N SER A 389 1.54 -16.09 3.85
CA SER A 389 2.89 -16.41 4.27
C SER A 389 3.93 -16.38 3.13
N SER A 390 3.51 -16.31 1.87
CA SER A 390 4.42 -16.39 0.73
C SER A 390 4.02 -15.49 -0.42
N TRP A 391 4.98 -14.76 -0.95
CA TRP A 391 4.82 -13.96 -2.16
C TRP A 391 4.52 -14.81 -3.40
N LYS A 392 4.86 -16.11 -3.37
CA LYS A 392 4.46 -17.05 -4.40
C LYS A 392 2.93 -17.15 -4.54
N TYR A 393 2.21 -17.24 -3.43
CA TYR A 393 0.73 -17.26 -3.45
C TYR A 393 0.15 -15.96 -4.01
N VAL A 394 0.79 -14.82 -3.74
CA VAL A 394 0.39 -13.53 -4.33
C VAL A 394 0.62 -13.54 -5.84
N ALA A 395 1.78 -14.02 -6.31
CA ALA A 395 2.08 -14.14 -7.73
C ALA A 395 1.10 -15.10 -8.44
N ASP A 396 0.78 -16.24 -7.83
CA ASP A 396 -0.20 -17.21 -8.35
C ASP A 396 -1.61 -16.58 -8.47
N SER A 397 -1.97 -15.70 -7.53
CA SER A 397 -3.23 -14.95 -7.59
C SER A 397 -3.28 -14.00 -8.81
N HIS A 398 -2.19 -13.29 -9.09
CA HIS A 398 -2.07 -12.48 -10.32
C HIS A 398 -2.07 -13.36 -11.58
N GLN A 399 -1.32 -14.48 -11.55
CA GLN A 399 -1.22 -15.38 -12.68
C GLN A 399 -2.59 -15.97 -13.06
N THR A 400 -3.46 -16.18 -12.08
CA THR A 400 -4.84 -16.63 -12.33
C THR A 400 -5.62 -15.62 -13.17
N ALA A 401 -5.49 -14.32 -12.87
CA ALA A 401 -6.12 -13.27 -13.68
C ALA A 401 -5.49 -13.19 -15.08
N ILE A 402 -4.18 -13.33 -15.21
CA ILE A 402 -3.47 -13.34 -16.49
C ILE A 402 -3.93 -14.52 -17.36
N ASN A 403 -4.05 -15.71 -16.78
CA ASN A 403 -4.47 -16.92 -17.50
C ASN A 403 -5.92 -16.87 -18.01
N SER A 404 -6.76 -16.02 -17.42
CA SER A 404 -8.13 -15.84 -17.92
C SER A 404 -8.18 -15.30 -19.35
N ILE A 405 -7.17 -14.52 -19.76
CA ILE A 405 -7.06 -13.98 -21.12
C ILE A 405 -6.79 -15.08 -22.14
N ALA A 406 -6.04 -16.11 -21.76
CA ALA A 406 -5.71 -17.22 -22.66
C ALA A 406 -6.93 -18.05 -23.01
N LYS A 407 -7.90 -18.15 -22.10
CA LYS A 407 -9.16 -18.90 -22.31
C LYS A 407 -10.15 -18.19 -23.24
N GLU A 408 -10.01 -16.89 -23.45
CA GLU A 408 -10.86 -16.14 -24.38
C GLU A 408 -10.38 -16.24 -25.85
N LYS A 409 -9.26 -16.95 -26.13
CA LYS A 409 -8.75 -17.21 -27.51
C LYS A 409 -9.28 -18.50 -28.13
N ILE A 410 -10.10 -19.28 -27.39
CA ILE A 410 -10.75 -20.53 -27.88
C ILE A 410 -12.25 -20.28 -28.04
#